data_baa26eaf5bbcc60ac5dc0675e690b7ce
#
_entry.id   baa26eaf5bbcc60ac5dc0675e690b7ce
#
_cell.length_a   1.000
_cell.length_b   1.000
_cell.length_c   1.000
_cell.angle_alpha   90.00
_cell.angle_beta   90.00
_cell.angle_gamma   90.00
#
_symmetry.space_group_name_H-M   'P 1'
#
loop_
_entity.id
_entity.type
_entity.pdbx_description
1 polymer ?
#
loop_
_entity_poly.entity_id
_entity_poly.type
_entity_poly.pdbx_seq_one_letter_code
_entity_poly.pdbx_strand_id
1 'polypeptide(L)'
;VCINTLILSVLYKHTPETCKLILIDPKMLELSVYQGIPHLLSPVITEPKKATSALKWTVKEMETRYRKMTEEGVRNISGYNEKMKKDGKKVMPYIIVVVDEMADLMMVSGKQVENYIQRLAQMARAAGVHIIMATQRPSVDVITGTIKANFPTRISFQVTSKIDSRTILGEQGAEQLLGKGDMLFMSSASRMIRIHGPFLSDQEIEKVSTFLRSQGSPTYIDDITKIEENDNSSDSATGVGDKDPLFDEAVSLIKSEGKASTSFLQRKLQIGYNRAARIIDQMEDAKIIS
;
A
#
# COMPACT_ATOMS: atom_id res chain seq x y z
N VAL A 1 -16.59 -13.62 1.50
CA VAL A 1 -16.63 -14.68 0.46
C VAL A 1 -15.94 -14.24 -0.85
N CYS A 2 -16.29 -13.10 -1.48
CA CYS A 2 -15.69 -12.71 -2.78
C CYS A 2 -14.16 -12.54 -2.73
N ILE A 3 -13.61 -11.87 -1.72
CA ILE A 3 -12.16 -11.73 -1.54
C ILE A 3 -11.52 -13.11 -1.47
N ASN A 4 -12.08 -14.01 -0.68
CA ASN A 4 -11.60 -15.38 -0.55
C ASN A 4 -11.61 -16.14 -1.88
N THR A 5 -12.67 -15.95 -2.69
CA THR A 5 -12.74 -16.54 -4.03
C THR A 5 -11.63 -16.00 -4.95
N LEU A 6 -11.35 -14.68 -4.89
CA LEU A 6 -10.26 -14.07 -5.66
C LEU A 6 -8.89 -14.59 -5.20
N ILE A 7 -8.65 -14.65 -3.89
CA ILE A 7 -7.39 -15.19 -3.34
C ILE A 7 -7.21 -16.65 -3.77
N LEU A 8 -8.22 -17.50 -3.60
CA LEU A 8 -8.12 -18.90 -4.01
C LEU A 8 -7.90 -19.05 -5.51
N SER A 9 -8.53 -18.21 -6.35
CA SER A 9 -8.31 -18.25 -7.80
C SER A 9 -6.84 -17.99 -8.18
N VAL A 10 -6.16 -17.15 -7.41
CA VAL A 10 -4.72 -16.89 -7.56
C VAL A 10 -3.90 -18.09 -7.05
N LEU A 11 -4.21 -18.59 -5.87
CA LEU A 11 -3.50 -19.71 -5.24
C LEU A 11 -3.57 -21.02 -6.06
N TYR A 12 -4.68 -21.24 -6.78
CA TYR A 12 -4.82 -22.39 -7.69
C TYR A 12 -3.98 -22.27 -8.97
N LYS A 13 -3.59 -21.07 -9.37
CA LYS A 13 -2.90 -20.81 -10.64
C LYS A 13 -1.42 -20.49 -10.48
N HIS A 14 -0.99 -20.04 -9.31
CA HIS A 14 0.34 -19.50 -9.10
C HIS A 14 1.03 -20.16 -7.91
N THR A 15 2.29 -20.52 -8.11
CA THR A 15 3.17 -20.97 -7.04
C THR A 15 3.77 -19.77 -6.28
N PRO A 16 4.36 -19.99 -5.09
CA PRO A 16 5.01 -18.92 -4.31
C PRO A 16 6.17 -18.23 -5.05
N GLU A 17 6.76 -18.87 -6.06
CA GLU A 17 7.82 -18.28 -6.89
C GLU A 17 7.25 -17.32 -7.95
N THR A 18 5.99 -17.49 -8.35
CA THR A 18 5.38 -16.71 -9.42
C THR A 18 4.44 -15.62 -8.89
N CYS A 19 3.88 -15.79 -7.69
CA CYS A 19 3.00 -14.82 -7.06
C CYS A 19 3.17 -14.78 -5.55
N LYS A 20 3.22 -13.59 -5.00
CA LYS A 20 3.29 -13.31 -3.57
C LYS A 20 2.11 -12.46 -3.12
N LEU A 21 1.74 -12.59 -1.85
CA LEU A 21 0.60 -11.90 -1.26
C LEU A 21 1.01 -11.04 -0.07
N ILE A 22 0.37 -9.89 0.06
CA ILE A 22 0.32 -9.07 1.28
C ILE A 22 -1.16 -8.95 1.65
N LEU A 23 -1.53 -9.47 2.81
CA LEU A 23 -2.91 -9.49 3.28
C LEU A 23 -3.09 -8.52 4.44
N ILE A 24 -4.06 -7.64 4.35
CA ILE A 24 -4.39 -6.61 5.34
C ILE A 24 -5.82 -6.82 5.79
N ASP A 25 -6.00 -7.20 7.05
CA ASP A 25 -7.28 -7.49 7.69
C ASP A 25 -7.34 -6.83 9.08
N PRO A 26 -7.76 -5.56 9.16
CA PRO A 26 -7.82 -4.84 10.43
C PRO A 26 -8.77 -5.47 11.45
N LYS A 27 -9.72 -6.28 11.01
CA LYS A 27 -10.73 -6.93 11.86
C LYS A 27 -10.35 -8.32 12.34
N MET A 28 -9.29 -8.93 11.80
CA MET A 28 -8.82 -10.31 12.10
C MET A 28 -9.87 -11.41 11.84
N LEU A 29 -10.82 -11.19 10.93
CA LEU A 29 -11.95 -12.10 10.76
C LEU A 29 -11.89 -12.92 9.48
N GLU A 30 -11.46 -12.29 8.37
CA GLU A 30 -11.65 -12.86 7.04
C GLU A 30 -10.38 -13.50 6.47
N LEU A 31 -9.20 -12.93 6.72
CA LEU A 31 -7.96 -13.33 6.06
C LEU A 31 -6.98 -14.09 6.97
N SER A 32 -7.25 -14.19 8.27
CA SER A 32 -6.41 -14.91 9.23
C SER A 32 -6.22 -16.40 8.90
N VAL A 33 -7.18 -17.00 8.20
CA VAL A 33 -7.12 -18.39 7.72
C VAL A 33 -5.93 -18.67 6.78
N TYR A 34 -5.42 -17.63 6.09
CA TYR A 34 -4.25 -17.74 5.20
C TYR A 34 -2.91 -17.59 5.92
N GLN A 35 -2.91 -17.34 7.24
CA GLN A 35 -1.67 -17.20 7.99
C GLN A 35 -0.75 -18.42 7.79
N GLY A 36 0.51 -18.16 7.46
CA GLY A 36 1.53 -19.21 7.31
C GLY A 36 1.60 -19.87 5.95
N ILE A 37 0.79 -19.52 4.95
CA ILE A 37 0.95 -20.06 3.60
C ILE A 37 2.23 -19.50 2.94
N PRO A 38 2.93 -20.27 2.08
CA PRO A 38 4.23 -19.91 1.51
C PRO A 38 4.18 -18.70 0.55
N HIS A 39 3.00 -18.28 0.13
CA HIS A 39 2.81 -17.10 -0.72
C HIS A 39 2.93 -15.77 0.03
N LEU A 40 2.83 -15.75 1.35
CA LEU A 40 2.84 -14.52 2.13
C LEU A 40 4.24 -13.87 2.18
N LEU A 41 4.30 -12.54 1.99
CA LEU A 41 5.50 -11.72 2.19
C LEU A 41 5.63 -11.20 3.62
N SER A 42 4.54 -11.10 4.35
CA SER A 42 4.48 -10.75 5.77
C SER A 42 3.39 -11.57 6.46
N PRO A 43 3.38 -11.66 7.80
CA PRO A 43 2.18 -12.10 8.51
C PRO A 43 0.96 -11.30 8.06
N VAL A 44 -0.26 -11.83 8.22
CA VAL A 44 -1.49 -11.08 7.96
C VAL A 44 -1.48 -9.82 8.84
N ILE A 45 -1.60 -8.66 8.22
CA ILE A 45 -1.44 -7.36 8.87
C ILE A 45 -2.78 -6.93 9.45
N THR A 46 -2.82 -6.73 10.76
CA THR A 46 -4.04 -6.40 11.49
C THR A 46 -4.05 -4.97 12.04
N GLU A 47 -2.86 -4.37 12.21
CA GLU A 47 -2.72 -3.02 12.72
C GLU A 47 -2.74 -1.98 11.57
N PRO A 48 -3.61 -0.95 11.62
CA PRO A 48 -3.69 0.06 10.56
C PRO A 48 -2.37 0.81 10.29
N LYS A 49 -1.57 1.06 11.34
CA LYS A 49 -0.24 1.68 11.16
C LYS A 49 0.71 0.80 10.37
N LYS A 50 0.74 -0.50 10.67
CA LYS A 50 1.54 -1.48 9.92
C LYS A 50 1.03 -1.65 8.49
N ALA A 51 -0.29 -1.54 8.27
CA ALA A 51 -0.87 -1.55 6.95
C ALA A 51 -0.41 -0.34 6.10
N THR A 52 -0.34 0.85 6.72
CA THR A 52 0.22 2.03 6.05
C THR A 52 1.70 1.81 5.68
N SER A 53 2.49 1.22 6.57
CA SER A 53 3.90 0.86 6.30
C SER A 53 4.00 -0.15 5.15
N ALA A 54 3.12 -1.14 5.10
CA ALA A 54 3.09 -2.13 4.01
C ALA A 54 2.75 -1.49 2.65
N LEU A 55 1.83 -0.53 2.60
CA LEU A 55 1.54 0.23 1.38
C LEU A 55 2.75 1.08 0.96
N LYS A 56 3.42 1.74 1.90
CA LYS A 56 4.67 2.48 1.65
C LYS A 56 5.76 1.56 1.09
N TRP A 57 5.97 0.42 1.72
CA TRP A 57 6.91 -0.60 1.24
C TRP A 57 6.56 -1.07 -0.18
N THR A 58 5.28 -1.31 -0.46
CA THR A 58 4.81 -1.74 -1.79
C THR A 58 5.13 -0.69 -2.87
N VAL A 59 5.00 0.60 -2.56
CA VAL A 59 5.42 1.70 -3.46
C VAL A 59 6.92 1.63 -3.71
N LYS A 60 7.74 1.48 -2.66
CA LYS A 60 9.20 1.38 -2.78
C LYS A 60 9.64 0.15 -3.59
N GLU A 61 8.98 -0.99 -3.38
CA GLU A 61 9.23 -2.22 -4.16
C GLU A 61 8.87 -2.01 -5.64
N MET A 62 7.73 -1.38 -5.93
CA MET A 62 7.34 -1.02 -7.29
C MET A 62 8.43 -0.17 -7.99
N GLU A 63 8.96 0.85 -7.32
CA GLU A 63 10.03 1.70 -7.86
C GLU A 63 11.34 0.93 -8.08
N THR A 64 11.67 0.03 -7.17
CA THR A 64 12.83 -0.85 -7.30
C THR A 64 12.69 -1.76 -8.51
N ARG A 65 11.49 -2.28 -8.76
CA ARG A 65 11.18 -3.08 -9.95
C ARG A 65 11.33 -2.28 -11.24
N TYR A 66 10.86 -1.03 -11.25
CA TYR A 66 11.04 -0.13 -12.38
C TYR A 66 12.52 0.09 -12.71
N ARG A 67 13.37 0.33 -11.70
CA ARG A 67 14.83 0.46 -11.90
C ARG A 67 15.41 -0.78 -12.55
N LYS A 68 15.13 -1.97 -11.99
CA LYS A 68 15.61 -3.25 -12.55
C LYS A 68 15.12 -3.50 -13.99
N MET A 69 13.86 -3.16 -14.29
CA MET A 69 13.33 -3.27 -15.65
C MET A 69 14.01 -2.30 -16.61
N THR A 70 14.33 -1.09 -16.16
CA THR A 70 15.06 -0.09 -16.96
C THR A 70 16.48 -0.55 -17.24
N GLU A 71 17.21 -1.08 -16.25
CA GLU A 71 18.55 -1.65 -16.40
C GLU A 71 18.57 -2.78 -17.43
N GLU A 72 17.53 -3.60 -17.48
CA GLU A 72 17.40 -4.70 -18.44
C GLU A 72 16.75 -4.27 -19.77
N GLY A 73 16.40 -3.00 -19.96
CA GLY A 73 15.82 -2.45 -21.18
C GLY A 73 14.42 -2.96 -21.51
N VAL A 74 13.63 -3.35 -20.51
CA VAL A 74 12.26 -3.88 -20.66
C VAL A 74 11.23 -2.96 -20.06
N ARG A 75 9.96 -3.03 -20.55
CA ARG A 75 8.90 -2.08 -20.18
C ARG A 75 7.93 -2.61 -19.13
N ASN A 76 7.94 -3.91 -18.86
CA ASN A 76 7.02 -4.55 -17.92
C ASN A 76 7.60 -5.84 -17.36
N ILE A 77 6.95 -6.34 -16.28
CA ILE A 77 7.37 -7.56 -15.59
C ILE A 77 7.37 -8.80 -16.49
N SER A 78 6.46 -8.91 -17.44
CA SER A 78 6.42 -10.06 -18.35
C SER A 78 7.67 -10.13 -19.21
N GLY A 79 8.04 -9.00 -19.85
CA GLY A 79 9.29 -8.91 -20.63
C GLY A 79 10.53 -9.13 -19.77
N TYR A 80 10.52 -8.60 -18.53
CA TYR A 80 11.61 -8.87 -17.59
C TYR A 80 11.74 -10.38 -17.29
N ASN A 81 10.63 -11.01 -16.92
CA ASN A 81 10.62 -12.43 -16.56
C ASN A 81 10.97 -13.35 -17.75
N GLU A 82 10.55 -13.00 -18.96
CA GLU A 82 10.95 -13.74 -20.17
C GLU A 82 12.45 -13.68 -20.38
N LYS A 83 13.06 -12.49 -20.23
CA LYS A 83 14.50 -12.30 -20.34
C LYS A 83 15.25 -13.07 -19.26
N MET A 84 14.82 -12.95 -17.99
CA MET A 84 15.43 -13.66 -16.87
C MET A 84 15.37 -15.18 -17.04
N LYS A 85 14.26 -15.73 -17.54
CA LYS A 85 14.13 -17.17 -17.83
C LYS A 85 15.12 -17.62 -18.92
N LYS A 86 15.30 -16.84 -19.99
CA LYS A 86 16.27 -17.14 -21.04
C LYS A 86 17.72 -17.16 -20.54
N ASP A 87 18.00 -16.24 -19.61
CA ASP A 87 19.34 -16.11 -18.99
C ASP A 87 19.55 -17.09 -17.81
N GLY A 88 18.58 -17.96 -17.49
CA GLY A 88 18.63 -18.86 -16.32
C GLY A 88 18.66 -18.15 -14.97
N LYS A 89 18.20 -16.90 -14.92
CA LYS A 89 18.16 -16.07 -13.71
C LYS A 89 16.79 -16.13 -13.02
N LYS A 90 16.75 -15.68 -11.75
CA LYS A 90 15.54 -15.64 -10.96
C LYS A 90 14.54 -14.61 -11.53
N VAL A 91 13.29 -15.03 -11.69
CA VAL A 91 12.18 -14.16 -12.10
C VAL A 91 11.65 -13.33 -10.93
N MET A 92 10.97 -12.22 -11.23
CA MET A 92 10.21 -11.45 -10.25
C MET A 92 8.80 -12.05 -10.09
N PRO A 93 8.35 -12.38 -8.88
CA PRO A 93 6.95 -12.77 -8.66
C PRO A 93 6.02 -11.57 -8.83
N TYR A 94 4.79 -11.81 -9.24
CA TYR A 94 3.71 -10.84 -9.07
C TYR A 94 3.46 -10.62 -7.57
N ILE A 95 3.02 -9.44 -7.20
CA ILE A 95 2.59 -9.12 -5.83
C ILE A 95 1.13 -8.69 -5.87
N ILE A 96 0.31 -9.31 -5.03
CA ILE A 96 -1.08 -8.91 -4.86
C ILE A 96 -1.26 -8.44 -3.42
N VAL A 97 -1.66 -7.19 -3.27
CA VAL A 97 -2.03 -6.60 -1.97
C VAL A 97 -3.54 -6.67 -1.85
N VAL A 98 -4.03 -7.30 -0.79
CA VAL A 98 -5.47 -7.41 -0.51
C VAL A 98 -5.78 -6.65 0.78
N VAL A 99 -6.72 -5.72 0.70
CA VAL A 99 -7.22 -4.94 1.84
C VAL A 99 -8.70 -5.29 2.04
N ASP A 100 -9.02 -5.92 3.15
CA ASP A 100 -10.39 -6.36 3.44
C ASP A 100 -11.31 -5.21 3.86
N GLU A 101 -10.83 -4.28 4.66
CA GLU A 101 -11.61 -3.11 5.07
C GLU A 101 -10.80 -1.81 4.95
N MET A 102 -11.00 -1.13 3.82
CA MET A 102 -10.29 0.13 3.54
C MET A 102 -10.71 1.26 4.48
N ALA A 103 -11.97 1.27 4.97
CA ALA A 103 -12.46 2.30 5.85
C ALA A 103 -11.63 2.43 7.13
N ASP A 104 -11.19 1.32 7.70
CA ASP A 104 -10.40 1.33 8.93
C ASP A 104 -8.99 1.94 8.72
N LEU A 105 -8.42 1.79 7.54
CA LEU A 105 -7.16 2.44 7.16
C LEU A 105 -7.34 3.94 6.93
N MET A 106 -8.42 4.32 6.25
CA MET A 106 -8.73 5.72 5.96
C MET A 106 -8.99 6.53 7.23
N MET A 107 -9.58 5.93 8.26
CA MET A 107 -9.82 6.57 9.57
C MET A 107 -8.53 6.90 10.32
N VAL A 108 -7.47 6.11 10.18
CA VAL A 108 -6.22 6.27 10.94
C VAL A 108 -5.19 7.14 10.19
N SER A 109 -5.06 6.95 8.90
CA SER A 109 -4.01 7.59 8.10
C SER A 109 -4.51 7.94 6.68
N GLY A 110 -5.76 8.41 6.55
CA GLY A 110 -6.48 8.53 5.29
C GLY A 110 -5.69 9.21 4.17
N LYS A 111 -5.08 10.38 4.42
CA LYS A 111 -4.33 11.11 3.40
C LYS A 111 -3.08 10.35 2.92
N GLN A 112 -2.36 9.70 3.84
CA GLN A 112 -1.17 8.93 3.47
C GLN A 112 -1.56 7.67 2.69
N VAL A 113 -2.57 6.95 3.18
CA VAL A 113 -3.12 5.75 2.53
C VAL A 113 -3.61 6.10 1.12
N GLU A 114 -4.39 7.17 0.96
CA GLU A 114 -4.88 7.63 -0.35
C GLU A 114 -3.71 7.93 -1.32
N ASN A 115 -2.67 8.61 -0.87
CA ASN A 115 -1.49 8.91 -1.69
C ASN A 115 -0.76 7.64 -2.15
N TYR A 116 -0.53 6.67 -1.26
CA TYR A 116 0.12 5.41 -1.64
C TYR A 116 -0.74 4.61 -2.61
N ILE A 117 -2.05 4.50 -2.35
CA ILE A 117 -3.00 3.80 -3.20
C ILE A 117 -3.06 4.47 -4.58
N GLN A 118 -3.14 5.79 -4.65
CA GLN A 118 -3.13 6.53 -5.92
C GLN A 118 -1.87 6.23 -6.73
N ARG A 119 -0.70 6.29 -6.11
CA ARG A 119 0.58 6.03 -6.77
C ARG A 119 0.67 4.60 -7.30
N LEU A 120 0.25 3.62 -6.48
CA LEU A 120 0.19 2.22 -6.88
C LEU A 120 -0.81 2.01 -8.03
N ALA A 121 -2.01 2.56 -7.94
CA ALA A 121 -3.03 2.38 -8.96
C ALA A 121 -2.61 2.93 -10.33
N GLN A 122 -1.83 4.02 -10.36
CA GLN A 122 -1.34 4.62 -11.59
C GLN A 122 -0.18 3.85 -12.24
N MET A 123 0.69 3.24 -11.45
CA MET A 123 1.97 2.73 -11.94
C MET A 123 2.19 1.24 -11.71
N ALA A 124 1.52 0.60 -10.77
CA ALA A 124 1.88 -0.73 -10.29
C ALA A 124 1.70 -1.86 -11.32
N ARG A 125 0.78 -1.72 -12.28
CA ARG A 125 0.45 -2.76 -13.27
C ARG A 125 1.67 -3.26 -14.05
N ALA A 126 2.49 -2.35 -14.57
CA ALA A 126 3.66 -2.72 -15.35
C ALA A 126 4.75 -3.39 -14.49
N ALA A 127 4.84 -3.03 -13.20
CA ALA A 127 5.74 -3.64 -12.23
C ALA A 127 5.24 -4.99 -11.66
N GLY A 128 4.06 -5.46 -12.09
CA GLY A 128 3.48 -6.71 -11.61
C GLY A 128 2.95 -6.64 -10.19
N VAL A 129 2.53 -5.46 -9.75
CA VAL A 129 1.88 -5.25 -8.45
C VAL A 129 0.41 -4.95 -8.68
N HIS A 130 -0.46 -5.64 -7.96
CA HIS A 130 -1.91 -5.50 -8.06
C HIS A 130 -2.51 -5.25 -6.69
N ILE A 131 -3.60 -4.50 -6.64
CA ILE A 131 -4.30 -4.18 -5.40
C ILE A 131 -5.76 -4.58 -5.54
N ILE A 132 -6.26 -5.28 -4.53
CA ILE A 132 -7.67 -5.57 -4.33
C ILE A 132 -8.07 -4.86 -3.04
N MET A 133 -9.05 -3.96 -3.14
CA MET A 133 -9.55 -3.22 -1.99
C MET A 133 -11.03 -3.49 -1.80
N ALA A 134 -11.40 -3.78 -0.57
CA ALA A 134 -12.79 -3.89 -0.19
C ALA A 134 -13.15 -2.98 0.98
N THR A 135 -14.43 -2.74 1.13
CA THR A 135 -14.99 -2.05 2.29
C THR A 135 -16.45 -2.44 2.47
N GLN A 136 -16.87 -2.56 3.72
CA GLN A 136 -18.27 -2.74 4.11
C GLN A 136 -18.94 -1.39 4.42
N ARG A 137 -18.18 -0.27 4.31
CA ARG A 137 -18.66 1.09 4.59
C ARG A 137 -18.52 1.97 3.35
N PRO A 138 -19.48 1.90 2.40
CA PRO A 138 -19.42 2.63 1.13
C PRO A 138 -19.75 4.12 1.31
N SER A 139 -18.96 4.85 2.11
CA SER A 139 -19.10 6.30 2.26
C SER A 139 -18.21 7.06 1.27
N VAL A 140 -18.53 8.33 1.03
CA VAL A 140 -17.74 9.21 0.15
C VAL A 140 -16.36 9.53 0.73
N ASP A 141 -16.20 9.45 2.06
CA ASP A 141 -14.92 9.66 2.74
C ASP A 141 -13.98 8.45 2.59
N VAL A 142 -14.52 7.27 2.31
CA VAL A 142 -13.77 6.04 2.06
C VAL A 142 -13.56 5.84 0.56
N ILE A 143 -14.61 5.94 -0.24
CA ILE A 143 -14.56 5.80 -1.70
C ILE A 143 -14.51 7.20 -2.32
N THR A 144 -13.37 7.86 -2.15
CA THR A 144 -13.16 9.24 -2.61
C THR A 144 -13.15 9.35 -4.14
N GLY A 145 -13.24 10.58 -4.65
CA GLY A 145 -13.09 10.84 -6.08
C GLY A 145 -11.76 10.35 -6.64
N THR A 146 -10.67 10.51 -5.88
CA THR A 146 -9.33 10.03 -6.23
C THR A 146 -9.30 8.50 -6.36
N ILE A 147 -9.89 7.79 -5.40
CA ILE A 147 -9.99 6.32 -5.44
C ILE A 147 -10.80 5.88 -6.68
N LYS A 148 -11.96 6.48 -6.92
CA LYS A 148 -12.81 6.14 -8.08
C LYS A 148 -12.13 6.39 -9.42
N ALA A 149 -11.35 7.45 -9.53
CA ALA A 149 -10.62 7.78 -10.76
C ALA A 149 -9.52 6.76 -11.09
N ASN A 150 -8.88 6.20 -10.06
CA ASN A 150 -7.76 5.28 -10.21
C ASN A 150 -8.16 3.78 -10.18
N PHE A 151 -9.37 3.47 -9.71
CA PHE A 151 -9.95 2.12 -9.72
C PHE A 151 -11.22 2.08 -10.58
N PRO A 152 -11.06 2.02 -11.90
CA PRO A 152 -12.21 2.01 -12.82
C PRO A 152 -12.99 0.69 -12.79
N THR A 153 -12.33 -0.40 -12.40
CA THR A 153 -12.98 -1.70 -12.22
C THR A 153 -13.53 -1.80 -10.81
N ARG A 154 -14.86 -1.94 -10.70
CA ARG A 154 -15.55 -1.97 -9.40
C ARG A 154 -16.60 -3.07 -9.38
N ILE A 155 -16.77 -3.64 -8.19
CA ILE A 155 -17.77 -4.66 -7.90
C ILE A 155 -18.61 -4.15 -6.73
N SER A 156 -19.91 -4.25 -6.84
CA SER A 156 -20.82 -4.02 -5.71
C SER A 156 -21.71 -5.25 -5.51
N PHE A 157 -21.77 -5.72 -4.29
CA PHE A 157 -22.80 -6.63 -3.82
C PHE A 157 -24.03 -5.84 -3.40
N GLN A 158 -25.05 -6.55 -2.89
CA GLN A 158 -26.25 -5.91 -2.38
C GLN A 158 -25.89 -4.85 -1.33
N VAL A 159 -26.45 -3.66 -1.50
CA VAL A 159 -26.36 -2.53 -0.57
C VAL A 159 -27.75 -2.12 -0.12
N THR A 160 -27.84 -1.36 0.98
CA THR A 160 -29.12 -0.97 1.59
C THR A 160 -29.78 0.22 0.90
N SER A 161 -28.99 1.06 0.20
CA SER A 161 -29.50 2.28 -0.38
C SER A 161 -29.00 2.56 -1.80
N LYS A 162 -29.77 3.35 -2.56
CA LYS A 162 -29.37 3.88 -3.87
C LYS A 162 -28.14 4.80 -3.76
N ILE A 163 -27.94 5.45 -2.59
CA ILE A 163 -26.81 6.33 -2.35
C ILE A 163 -25.54 5.50 -2.30
N ASP A 164 -25.55 4.36 -1.60
CA ASP A 164 -24.41 3.45 -1.51
C ASP A 164 -24.04 2.90 -2.89
N SER A 165 -25.06 2.48 -3.68
CA SER A 165 -24.82 2.03 -5.04
C SER A 165 -24.12 3.09 -5.89
N ARG A 166 -24.58 4.35 -5.85
CA ARG A 166 -23.95 5.47 -6.56
C ARG A 166 -22.55 5.77 -6.03
N THR A 167 -22.34 5.64 -4.73
CA THR A 167 -21.01 5.86 -4.13
C THR A 167 -19.99 4.86 -4.66
N ILE A 168 -20.37 3.59 -4.82
CA ILE A 168 -19.48 2.54 -5.32
C ILE A 168 -19.37 2.60 -6.86
N LEU A 169 -20.50 2.52 -7.54
CA LEU A 169 -20.55 2.27 -8.99
C LEU A 169 -20.71 3.56 -9.83
N GLY A 170 -21.13 4.66 -9.21
CA GLY A 170 -21.54 5.87 -9.93
C GLY A 170 -23.01 5.82 -10.39
N GLU A 171 -23.65 4.65 -10.34
CA GLU A 171 -25.03 4.40 -10.76
C GLU A 171 -25.81 3.64 -9.68
N GLN A 172 -27.13 3.71 -9.73
CA GLN A 172 -28.02 2.91 -8.88
C GLN A 172 -28.19 1.50 -9.46
N GLY A 173 -28.64 0.55 -8.63
CA GLY A 173 -28.95 -0.82 -9.04
C GLY A 173 -28.46 -1.89 -8.06
N ALA A 174 -27.38 -1.63 -7.31
CA ALA A 174 -26.88 -2.59 -6.35
C ALA A 174 -27.84 -2.81 -5.15
N GLU A 175 -28.72 -1.87 -4.87
CA GLU A 175 -29.78 -2.00 -3.88
C GLU A 175 -30.88 -3.01 -4.27
N GLN A 176 -30.91 -3.40 -5.53
CA GLN A 176 -31.90 -4.36 -6.08
C GLN A 176 -31.34 -5.79 -6.19
N LEU A 177 -30.08 -6.00 -5.81
CA LEU A 177 -29.44 -7.31 -5.85
C LEU A 177 -30.04 -8.23 -4.79
N LEU A 178 -30.01 -9.54 -5.08
CA LEU A 178 -30.66 -10.56 -4.26
C LEU A 178 -29.78 -11.08 -3.10
N GLY A 179 -28.52 -10.64 -3.02
CA GLY A 179 -27.55 -11.18 -2.06
C GLY A 179 -26.95 -12.51 -2.51
N LYS A 180 -26.29 -13.23 -1.59
CA LYS A 180 -25.72 -14.57 -1.81
C LYS A 180 -24.79 -14.67 -3.04
N GLY A 181 -24.01 -13.64 -3.34
CA GLY A 181 -23.08 -13.64 -4.48
C GLY A 181 -23.59 -12.93 -5.72
N ASP A 182 -24.84 -12.46 -5.73
CA ASP A 182 -25.37 -11.57 -6.78
C ASP A 182 -24.66 -10.23 -6.71
N MET A 183 -24.06 -9.79 -7.81
CA MET A 183 -23.20 -8.60 -7.84
C MET A 183 -23.33 -7.84 -9.16
N LEU A 184 -23.04 -6.55 -9.11
CA LEU A 184 -22.82 -5.71 -10.29
C LEU A 184 -21.31 -5.50 -10.48
N PHE A 185 -20.85 -5.81 -11.66
CA PHE A 185 -19.47 -5.62 -12.11
C PHE A 185 -19.41 -4.48 -13.13
N MET A 186 -18.52 -3.54 -12.88
CA MET A 186 -18.23 -2.43 -13.79
C MET A 186 -16.74 -2.46 -14.14
N SER A 187 -16.42 -2.41 -15.42
CA SER A 187 -15.04 -2.21 -15.90
C SER A 187 -14.93 -0.87 -16.62
N SER A 188 -13.70 -0.41 -16.83
CA SER A 188 -13.41 0.89 -17.50
C SER A 188 -13.96 1.00 -18.91
N ALA A 189 -14.26 -0.09 -19.57
CA ALA A 189 -14.63 -0.14 -21.00
C ALA A 189 -16.03 -0.68 -21.27
N SER A 190 -16.78 -1.10 -20.26
CA SER A 190 -18.05 -1.81 -20.48
C SER A 190 -19.18 -1.26 -19.63
N ARG A 191 -20.41 -1.48 -20.13
CA ARG A 191 -21.63 -1.31 -19.32
C ARG A 191 -21.55 -2.19 -18.08
N MET A 192 -22.25 -1.78 -17.04
CA MET A 192 -22.44 -2.56 -15.83
C MET A 192 -23.05 -3.92 -16.16
N ILE A 193 -22.43 -4.99 -15.67
CA ILE A 193 -22.85 -6.38 -15.91
C ILE A 193 -23.26 -6.99 -14.58
N ARG A 194 -24.41 -7.66 -14.56
CA ARG A 194 -24.84 -8.45 -13.40
C ARG A 194 -24.24 -9.84 -13.50
N ILE A 195 -23.54 -10.25 -12.45
CA ILE A 195 -22.82 -11.52 -12.34
C ILE A 195 -23.22 -12.18 -11.03
N HIS A 196 -23.25 -13.50 -11.02
CA HIS A 196 -23.43 -14.26 -9.78
C HIS A 196 -22.12 -14.97 -9.41
N GLY A 197 -21.55 -14.58 -8.25
CA GLY A 197 -20.34 -15.21 -7.73
C GLY A 197 -20.60 -16.57 -7.11
N PRO A 198 -19.63 -17.50 -7.15
CA PRO A 198 -19.76 -18.80 -6.49
C PRO A 198 -19.76 -18.62 -4.97
N PHE A 199 -20.39 -19.58 -4.30
CA PHE A 199 -20.27 -19.71 -2.85
C PHE A 199 -19.00 -20.49 -2.52
N LEU A 200 -18.32 -20.09 -1.46
CA LEU A 200 -17.14 -20.72 -0.92
C LEU A 200 -17.32 -20.82 0.60
N SER A 201 -17.22 -22.01 1.15
CA SER A 201 -17.34 -22.27 2.59
C SER A 201 -15.99 -22.06 3.30
N ASP A 202 -16.05 -21.73 4.59
CA ASP A 202 -14.84 -21.60 5.41
C ASP A 202 -14.05 -22.90 5.50
N GLN A 203 -14.74 -24.04 5.49
CA GLN A 203 -14.09 -25.37 5.47
C GLN A 203 -13.27 -25.61 4.20
N GLU A 204 -13.73 -25.14 3.04
CA GLU A 204 -12.99 -25.25 1.79
C GLU A 204 -11.74 -24.37 1.80
N ILE A 205 -11.86 -23.15 2.33
CA ILE A 205 -10.73 -22.23 2.48
C ILE A 205 -9.67 -22.84 3.41
N GLU A 206 -10.08 -23.35 4.57
CA GLU A 206 -9.19 -23.98 5.55
C GLU A 206 -8.46 -25.21 4.98
N LYS A 207 -9.16 -26.06 4.22
CA LYS A 207 -8.53 -27.20 3.54
C LYS A 207 -7.42 -26.77 2.59
N VAL A 208 -7.66 -25.75 1.75
CA VAL A 208 -6.66 -25.23 0.82
C VAL A 208 -5.49 -24.59 1.57
N SER A 209 -5.77 -23.78 2.58
CA SER A 209 -4.74 -23.12 3.40
C SER A 209 -3.85 -24.14 4.12
N THR A 210 -4.46 -25.19 4.69
CA THR A 210 -3.73 -26.28 5.36
C THR A 210 -2.86 -27.06 4.37
N PHE A 211 -3.39 -27.36 3.18
CA PHE A 211 -2.61 -28.00 2.13
C PHE A 211 -1.40 -27.14 1.71
N LEU A 212 -1.59 -25.83 1.53
CA LEU A 212 -0.49 -24.93 1.17
C LEU A 212 0.58 -24.82 2.28
N ARG A 213 0.17 -24.77 3.55
CA ARG A 213 1.09 -24.80 4.70
C ARG A 213 1.93 -26.09 4.75
N SER A 214 1.36 -27.21 4.31
CA SER A 214 2.11 -28.49 4.25
C SER A 214 3.16 -28.53 3.13
N GLN A 215 3.05 -27.66 2.12
CA GLN A 215 4.00 -27.58 1.01
C GLN A 215 5.24 -26.71 1.31
N GLY A 216 5.19 -25.87 2.33
CA GLY A 216 6.32 -25.00 2.69
C GLY A 216 5.93 -23.89 3.65
N SER A 217 6.95 -23.21 4.17
CA SER A 217 6.80 -22.07 5.07
C SER A 217 7.04 -20.76 4.32
N PRO A 218 6.38 -19.66 4.72
CA PRO A 218 6.63 -18.36 4.13
C PRO A 218 8.01 -17.83 4.52
N THR A 219 8.62 -17.06 3.62
CA THR A 219 9.81 -16.26 3.91
C THR A 219 9.35 -14.81 4.07
N TYR A 220 9.17 -14.39 5.31
CA TYR A 220 8.71 -13.05 5.61
C TYR A 220 9.81 -11.99 5.39
N ILE A 221 9.38 -10.79 5.01
CA ILE A 221 10.20 -9.59 4.87
C ILE A 221 9.83 -8.65 6.00
N ASP A 222 10.67 -8.54 7.01
CA ASP A 222 10.40 -7.74 8.23
C ASP A 222 10.18 -6.26 7.94
N ASP A 223 10.82 -5.72 6.90
CA ASP A 223 10.70 -4.32 6.51
C ASP A 223 9.29 -3.91 6.06
N ILE A 224 8.42 -4.87 5.69
CA ILE A 224 7.05 -4.58 5.27
C ILE A 224 6.23 -3.97 6.40
N THR A 225 6.44 -4.43 7.62
CA THR A 225 5.64 -4.04 8.80
C THR A 225 6.38 -3.11 9.76
N LYS A 226 7.62 -2.72 9.45
CA LYS A 226 8.36 -1.76 10.27
C LYS A 226 7.68 -0.40 10.21
N ILE A 227 7.30 0.11 11.37
CA ILE A 227 6.82 1.47 11.52
C ILE A 227 8.05 2.35 11.64
N GLU A 228 8.32 3.18 10.63
CA GLU A 228 9.32 4.24 10.77
C GLU A 228 8.73 5.30 11.69
N GLU A 229 9.32 5.52 12.85
CA GLU A 229 8.85 6.49 13.88
C GLU A 229 8.90 7.96 13.41
N ASN A 230 9.33 8.24 12.17
CA ASN A 230 9.55 9.59 11.63
C ASN A 230 8.83 9.84 10.30
N ASP A 231 7.49 9.82 10.27
CA ASP A 231 6.74 10.32 9.10
C ASP A 231 6.09 11.71 9.33
N ASN A 232 6.80 12.62 10.03
CA ASN A 232 6.43 14.04 10.10
C ASN A 232 7.46 14.97 9.40
N SER A 233 8.19 14.47 8.41
CA SER A 233 9.00 15.35 7.57
C SER A 233 9.01 14.87 6.12
N SER A 234 8.11 15.42 5.33
CA SER A 234 8.34 15.58 3.89
C SER A 234 9.53 16.51 3.72
N ASP A 235 10.52 15.99 3.09
CA ASP A 235 11.76 16.57 2.55
C ASP A 235 13.04 16.27 3.33
N SER A 236 13.91 15.66 2.55
CA SER A 236 15.35 15.48 2.70
C SER A 236 15.85 14.23 3.44
N ALA A 237 16.36 13.33 2.61
CA ALA A 237 17.40 12.37 2.95
C ALA A 237 18.58 13.05 3.64
N THR A 238 18.84 12.67 4.90
CA THR A 238 20.22 12.55 5.40
C THR A 238 20.19 11.75 6.72
N GLY A 239 21.13 10.85 6.86
CA GLY A 239 21.25 9.88 7.93
C GLY A 239 21.40 10.48 9.33
N VAL A 240 21.10 9.69 10.31
CA VAL A 240 21.38 9.94 11.73
C VAL A 240 22.89 10.05 11.89
N GLY A 241 23.37 11.26 12.21
CA GLY A 241 24.77 11.53 12.52
C GLY A 241 25.47 12.62 11.70
N ASP A 242 24.92 13.07 10.58
CA ASP A 242 25.55 14.12 9.79
C ASP A 242 25.00 15.50 10.18
N LYS A 243 25.95 16.46 10.37
CA LYS A 243 25.64 17.87 10.54
C LYS A 243 24.81 18.36 9.35
N ASP A 244 23.77 19.18 9.63
CA ASP A 244 22.99 19.80 8.54
C ASP A 244 23.94 20.58 7.62
N PRO A 245 23.83 20.49 6.30
CA PRO A 245 24.70 21.22 5.36
C PRO A 245 24.75 22.72 5.61
N LEU A 246 23.71 23.31 6.22
CA LEU A 246 23.64 24.72 6.57
C LEU A 246 24.12 25.02 8.01
N PHE A 247 24.63 24.01 8.74
CA PHE A 247 25.03 24.18 10.14
C PHE A 247 26.13 25.21 10.30
N ASP A 248 27.20 25.16 9.51
CA ASP A 248 28.34 26.07 9.63
C ASP A 248 27.97 27.50 9.21
N GLU A 249 27.09 27.65 8.22
CA GLU A 249 26.54 28.94 7.81
C GLU A 249 25.64 29.53 8.90
N ALA A 250 24.79 28.70 9.54
CA ALA A 250 23.95 29.12 10.64
C ALA A 250 24.77 29.56 11.87
N VAL A 251 25.89 28.83 12.20
CA VAL A 251 26.82 29.21 13.26
C VAL A 251 27.46 30.58 12.98
N SER A 252 27.85 30.82 11.73
CA SER A 252 28.45 32.08 11.32
C SER A 252 27.47 33.25 11.46
N LEU A 253 26.20 33.05 11.08
CA LEU A 253 25.12 34.03 11.19
C LEU A 253 24.79 34.35 12.65
N ILE A 254 24.72 33.34 13.53
CA ILE A 254 24.45 33.58 14.96
C ILE A 254 25.61 34.32 15.63
N LYS A 255 26.86 33.97 15.30
CA LYS A 255 28.03 34.66 15.82
C LYS A 255 28.13 36.11 15.36
N SER A 256 27.74 36.42 14.12
CA SER A 256 27.80 37.79 13.59
C SER A 256 26.69 38.70 14.10
N GLU A 257 25.47 38.14 14.31
CA GLU A 257 24.29 38.94 14.70
C GLU A 257 23.90 38.81 16.19
N GLY A 258 24.51 37.85 16.92
CA GLY A 258 24.29 37.68 18.35
C GLY A 258 22.89 37.18 18.74
N LYS A 259 22.12 36.60 17.79
CA LYS A 259 20.75 36.18 18.00
C LYS A 259 20.60 34.69 17.65
N ALA A 260 20.49 33.84 18.68
CA ALA A 260 20.21 32.43 18.56
C ALA A 260 18.69 32.16 18.71
N SER A 261 17.95 32.25 17.61
CA SER A 261 16.52 31.84 17.63
C SER A 261 16.10 31.16 16.34
N THR A 262 15.20 30.19 16.48
CA THR A 262 14.63 29.42 15.37
C THR A 262 14.01 30.33 14.30
N SER A 263 13.26 31.36 14.74
CA SER A 263 12.63 32.33 13.85
C SER A 263 13.63 33.21 13.10
N PHE A 264 14.80 33.46 13.69
CA PHE A 264 15.88 34.20 13.04
C PHE A 264 16.52 33.38 11.91
N LEU A 265 16.86 32.10 12.19
CA LEU A 265 17.40 31.19 11.18
C LEU A 265 16.44 30.92 10.04
N GLN A 266 15.14 30.74 10.34
CA GLN A 266 14.11 30.61 9.30
C GLN A 266 14.16 31.76 8.27
N ARG A 267 14.20 33.00 8.75
CA ARG A 267 14.16 34.18 7.87
C ARG A 267 15.44 34.34 7.08
N LYS A 268 16.60 34.13 7.72
CA LYS A 268 17.91 34.38 7.09
C LYS A 268 18.29 33.28 6.10
N LEU A 269 18.05 32.00 6.46
CA LEU A 269 18.39 30.86 5.63
C LEU A 269 17.23 30.39 4.73
N GLN A 270 16.05 31.03 4.84
CA GLN A 270 14.83 30.69 4.10
C GLN A 270 14.44 29.20 4.23
N ILE A 271 14.57 28.64 5.44
CA ILE A 271 14.30 27.23 5.76
C ILE A 271 13.02 27.10 6.60
N GLY A 272 12.43 25.89 6.62
CA GLY A 272 11.26 25.60 7.46
C GLY A 272 11.59 25.57 8.96
N TYR A 273 10.57 25.79 9.80
CA TYR A 273 10.70 25.82 11.27
C TYR A 273 11.42 24.60 11.84
N ASN A 274 11.02 23.40 11.43
CA ASN A 274 11.58 22.15 11.95
C ASN A 274 13.07 21.98 11.61
N ARG A 275 13.51 22.45 10.44
CA ARG A 275 14.92 22.43 10.06
C ARG A 275 15.73 23.44 10.86
N ALA A 276 15.17 24.63 11.05
CA ALA A 276 15.80 25.67 11.87
C ALA A 276 15.91 25.25 13.34
N ALA A 277 14.88 24.62 13.91
CA ALA A 277 14.90 24.08 15.27
C ALA A 277 15.99 23.01 15.42
N ARG A 278 16.07 22.03 14.51
CA ARG A 278 17.10 21.01 14.52
C ARG A 278 18.53 21.55 14.45
N ILE A 279 18.75 22.62 13.64
CA ILE A 279 20.06 23.26 13.59
C ILE A 279 20.40 23.95 14.94
N ILE A 280 19.42 24.55 15.60
CA ILE A 280 19.59 25.11 16.95
C ILE A 280 19.95 24.01 17.95
N ASP A 281 19.18 22.90 17.96
CA ASP A 281 19.45 21.74 18.84
C ASP A 281 20.87 21.18 18.62
N GLN A 282 21.31 21.04 17.36
CA GLN A 282 22.68 20.62 17.05
C GLN A 282 23.74 21.62 17.54
N MET A 283 23.43 22.93 17.59
CA MET A 283 24.34 23.93 18.16
C MET A 283 24.39 23.89 19.69
N GLU A 284 23.26 23.60 20.34
CA GLU A 284 23.21 23.38 21.80
C GLU A 284 24.00 22.13 22.18
N ASP A 285 23.80 21.01 21.46
CA ASP A 285 24.58 19.78 21.65
C ASP A 285 26.08 19.98 21.43
N ALA A 286 26.45 20.82 20.45
CA ALA A 286 27.84 21.20 20.20
C ALA A 286 28.37 22.27 21.18
N LYS A 287 27.56 22.72 22.17
CA LYS A 287 27.90 23.77 23.15
C LYS A 287 28.32 25.09 22.51
N ILE A 288 27.77 25.42 21.35
CA ILE A 288 28.05 26.70 20.63
C ILE A 288 27.12 27.80 21.13
N ILE A 289 25.90 27.43 21.52
CA ILE A 289 24.87 28.27 22.15
C ILE A 289 24.39 27.59 23.45
N SER A 290 23.86 28.38 24.37
CA SER A 290 23.33 27.94 25.67
C SER A 290 21.82 28.21 25.75
#